data_fd24a51d02c01d71f91b6b75ae1713ca
#
_entry.id   fd24a51d02c01d71f91b6b75ae1713ca
#
_cell.length_a   1.000
_cell.length_b   1.000
_cell.length_c   1.000
_cell.angle_alpha   90.00
_cell.angle_beta   90.00
_cell.angle_gamma   90.00
#
_symmetry.space_group_name_H-M   'P 1'
#
loop_
_entity.id
_entity.type
_entity.pdbx_description
1 polymer ?
#
loop_
_entity_poly.entity_id
_entity_poly.type
_entity_poly.pdbx_seq_one_letter_code
_entity_poly.pdbx_strand_id
1 'polypeptide(L)'
;ITKSDTGIEDNIPSEFAELQLDAALNGETDAVKALESGVALDVEDLAWLVPTNVYHNASAYTVPAADHPDTAALMVLAPYLRNGYLHSAIRERGGAYGGGAGYDANACAFKFFSYRDPQCAETFAHFDASIEWLLNEPQTDEQLEEAILGIISGMDKPGSPAGEAVKACFANLHHRGVDWQRKMRAAILAVTVEDLQRVAKQYLQGQKHVRAVLAPYDKEEAVKELGFNVCKIKS
;
A
#
# COMPACT_ATOMS: atom_id res chain seq x y z
N ILE A 1 11.01 18.73 -32.99
CA ILE A 1 10.05 17.75 -33.55
C ILE A 1 8.82 18.55 -33.91
N THR A 2 8.62 18.72 -35.18
CA THR A 2 7.52 19.51 -35.78
C THR A 2 6.20 18.72 -35.66
N LYS A 3 5.13 19.44 -35.34
CA LYS A 3 3.76 19.03 -35.06
C LYS A 3 2.99 18.33 -36.22
N SER A 4 3.63 17.64 -37.14
CA SER A 4 2.96 17.29 -38.37
C SER A 4 2.88 15.82 -38.75
N ASP A 5 3.19 14.85 -37.93
CA ASP A 5 3.19 13.46 -38.42
C ASP A 5 2.78 12.35 -37.45
N THR A 6 1.95 12.62 -36.50
CA THR A 6 1.48 11.51 -35.61
C THR A 6 0.01 11.19 -35.79
N GLY A 7 -0.68 11.39 -36.83
CA GLY A 7 -2.02 10.81 -37.17
C GLY A 7 -2.89 10.25 -36.00
N ILE A 8 -2.60 10.63 -34.76
CA ILE A 8 -3.24 10.16 -33.53
C ILE A 8 -4.34 11.14 -33.07
N GLU A 9 -4.31 12.38 -33.55
CA GLU A 9 -5.28 13.41 -33.13
C GLU A 9 -6.70 13.21 -33.70
N ASP A 10 -6.89 12.40 -34.76
CA ASP A 10 -8.17 12.29 -35.42
C ASP A 10 -9.06 11.10 -35.02
N ASN A 11 -8.66 10.30 -34.00
CA ASN A 11 -9.40 9.11 -33.59
C ASN A 11 -9.75 9.04 -32.10
N ILE A 12 -9.72 10.16 -31.38
CA ILE A 12 -10.31 10.21 -30.04
C ILE A 12 -11.82 10.40 -30.21
N PRO A 13 -12.68 9.44 -29.83
CA PRO A 13 -14.12 9.65 -29.86
C PRO A 13 -14.48 10.94 -29.15
N SER A 14 -15.37 11.74 -29.74
CA SER A 14 -15.79 13.05 -29.22
C SER A 14 -16.33 13.01 -27.79
N GLU A 15 -16.86 11.88 -27.38
CA GLU A 15 -17.29 11.60 -26.01
C GLU A 15 -16.13 11.59 -24.97
N PHE A 16 -14.88 11.39 -25.38
CA PHE A 16 -13.70 11.53 -24.52
C PHE A 16 -13.07 12.94 -24.55
N ALA A 17 -13.36 13.73 -25.57
CA ALA A 17 -12.92 15.12 -25.67
C ALA A 17 -13.69 16.05 -24.72
N GLU A 18 -14.92 15.66 -24.31
CA GLU A 18 -15.75 16.36 -23.34
C GLU A 18 -15.60 15.83 -21.90
N LEU A 19 -14.77 14.83 -21.66
CA LEU A 19 -14.33 14.54 -20.31
C LEU A 19 -13.53 15.75 -19.82
N GLN A 20 -14.24 16.60 -19.07
CA GLN A 20 -13.85 17.88 -18.48
C GLN A 20 -12.44 17.85 -17.89
N LEU A 21 -11.43 17.78 -18.79
CA LEU A 21 -10.02 17.94 -18.41
C LEU A 21 -9.82 19.29 -17.72
N ASP A 22 -10.64 20.30 -18.09
CA ASP A 22 -10.62 21.63 -17.51
C ASP A 22 -11.05 21.64 -16.04
N ALA A 23 -11.99 20.82 -15.61
CA ALA A 23 -12.39 20.73 -14.22
C ALA A 23 -11.34 19.97 -13.37
N ALA A 24 -10.66 19.00 -13.97
CA ALA A 24 -9.58 18.26 -13.31
C ALA A 24 -8.28 19.11 -13.25
N LEU A 25 -8.02 19.96 -14.26
CA LEU A 25 -6.86 20.84 -14.30
C LEU A 25 -7.05 22.12 -13.50
N ASN A 26 -8.27 22.60 -13.30
CA ASN A 26 -8.56 23.84 -12.55
C ASN A 26 -8.81 23.59 -11.05
N GLY A 27 -8.63 22.39 -10.56
CA GLY A 27 -8.59 22.09 -9.12
C GLY A 27 -9.89 22.36 -8.34
N GLU A 28 -11.04 22.46 -9.00
CA GLU A 28 -12.30 22.88 -8.37
C GLU A 28 -13.27 21.75 -8.05
N THR A 29 -12.82 20.50 -7.92
CA THR A 29 -13.68 19.45 -7.39
C THR A 29 -13.75 19.56 -5.87
N ASP A 30 -14.93 19.37 -5.29
CA ASP A 30 -15.14 19.40 -3.83
C ASP A 30 -14.20 18.40 -3.10
N ALA A 31 -13.78 17.33 -3.75
CA ALA A 31 -12.80 16.39 -3.25
C ALA A 31 -11.38 17.01 -3.12
N VAL A 32 -10.95 17.83 -4.08
CA VAL A 32 -9.65 18.54 -4.01
C VAL A 32 -9.71 19.61 -2.92
N LYS A 33 -10.82 20.36 -2.85
CA LYS A 33 -11.04 21.36 -1.77
C LYS A 33 -11.07 20.71 -0.39
N ALA A 34 -11.66 19.51 -0.26
CA ALA A 34 -11.68 18.75 0.99
C ALA A 34 -10.26 18.27 1.37
N LEU A 35 -9.44 17.84 0.42
CA LEU A 35 -8.05 17.47 0.67
C LEU A 35 -7.19 18.68 1.06
N GLU A 36 -7.36 19.82 0.39
CA GLU A 36 -6.66 21.07 0.70
C GLU A 36 -7.09 21.69 2.03
N SER A 37 -8.36 21.54 2.40
CA SER A 37 -8.90 22.07 3.68
C SER A 37 -8.48 21.27 4.90
N GLY A 38 -7.75 20.15 4.73
CA GLY A 38 -7.34 19.30 5.85
C GLY A 38 -8.52 18.68 6.59
N VAL A 39 -9.69 18.58 5.94
CA VAL A 39 -10.82 17.82 6.50
C VAL A 39 -10.37 16.36 6.58
N ALA A 40 -10.05 15.94 7.80
CA ALA A 40 -9.84 14.53 8.08
C ALA A 40 -11.13 13.81 7.68
N LEU A 41 -11.09 13.02 6.61
CA LEU A 41 -12.15 12.08 6.32
C LEU A 41 -12.29 11.22 7.57
N ASP A 42 -13.45 11.28 8.19
CA ASP A 42 -13.77 10.38 9.31
C ASP A 42 -13.97 9.00 8.70
N VAL A 43 -12.85 8.30 8.50
CA VAL A 43 -12.83 7.00 7.84
C VAL A 43 -13.06 5.98 8.94
N GLU A 44 -14.18 5.30 8.85
CA GLU A 44 -14.60 4.26 9.76
C GLU A 44 -14.09 2.89 9.30
N ASP A 45 -13.94 1.98 10.24
CA ASP A 45 -13.67 0.57 9.95
C ASP A 45 -14.87 -0.07 9.25
N LEU A 46 -14.66 -0.66 8.08
CA LEU A 46 -15.75 -1.16 7.22
C LEU A 46 -15.65 -2.66 6.96
N ALA A 47 -16.78 -3.35 7.10
CA ALA A 47 -16.94 -4.74 6.71
C ALA A 47 -17.94 -4.86 5.57
N TRP A 48 -17.54 -5.42 4.44
CA TRP A 48 -18.45 -5.81 3.35
C TRP A 48 -18.75 -7.30 3.44
N LEU A 49 -20.03 -7.62 3.57
CA LEU A 49 -20.50 -8.99 3.52
C LEU A 49 -20.65 -9.44 2.06
N VAL A 50 -20.01 -10.55 1.73
CA VAL A 50 -19.94 -11.10 0.37
C VAL A 50 -20.14 -12.62 0.37
N PRO A 51 -20.52 -13.24 -0.76
CA PRO A 51 -20.68 -14.70 -0.85
C PRO A 51 -19.32 -15.41 -0.90
N THR A 52 -18.70 -15.55 0.25
CA THR A 52 -17.39 -16.22 0.44
C THR A 52 -17.42 -17.05 1.72
N ASN A 53 -16.45 -17.96 1.89
CA ASN A 53 -16.25 -18.74 3.11
C ASN A 53 -14.98 -18.32 3.87
N VAL A 54 -14.33 -17.25 3.44
CA VAL A 54 -13.05 -16.77 3.98
C VAL A 54 -13.08 -15.25 4.11
N TYR A 55 -12.17 -14.73 4.93
CA TYR A 55 -11.97 -13.29 5.05
C TYR A 55 -10.90 -12.79 4.09
N HIS A 56 -11.00 -11.50 3.76
CA HIS A 56 -9.92 -10.70 3.21
C HIS A 56 -9.77 -9.49 4.11
N ASN A 57 -8.69 -9.43 4.86
CA ASN A 57 -8.45 -8.42 5.88
C ASN A 57 -7.45 -7.39 5.35
N ALA A 58 -7.67 -6.13 5.66
CA ALA A 58 -6.75 -5.05 5.36
C ALA A 58 -6.73 -4.00 6.47
N SER A 59 -5.56 -3.43 6.71
CA SER A 59 -5.36 -2.28 7.59
C SER A 59 -4.44 -1.28 6.89
N ALA A 60 -4.72 0.02 7.03
CA ALA A 60 -3.95 1.07 6.38
C ALA A 60 -3.64 2.22 7.33
N TYR A 61 -2.37 2.61 7.35
CA TYR A 61 -1.81 3.73 8.10
C TYR A 61 -1.43 4.84 7.15
N THR A 62 -1.66 6.08 7.53
CA THR A 62 -1.18 7.24 6.77
C THR A 62 0.32 7.40 6.97
N VAL A 63 1.06 7.45 5.87
CA VAL A 63 2.51 7.62 5.85
C VAL A 63 2.91 8.65 4.80
N PRO A 64 4.15 9.18 4.84
CA PRO A 64 4.60 10.18 3.87
C PRO A 64 4.58 9.67 2.42
N ALA A 65 4.51 10.64 1.50
CA ALA A 65 4.64 10.43 0.05
C ALA A 65 6.08 10.09 -0.37
N ALA A 66 6.24 9.78 -1.67
CA ALA A 66 7.49 9.27 -2.25
C ALA A 66 8.75 10.13 -2.10
N ASP A 67 8.61 11.44 -1.90
CA ASP A 67 9.75 12.37 -1.82
C ASP A 67 10.25 12.59 -0.38
N HIS A 68 9.64 11.92 0.58
CA HIS A 68 10.03 12.03 1.98
C HIS A 68 11.32 11.24 2.27
N PRO A 69 12.19 11.73 3.17
CA PRO A 69 13.41 11.01 3.56
C PRO A 69 13.16 9.59 4.08
N ASP A 70 12.02 9.33 4.72
CA ASP A 70 11.66 8.03 5.27
C ASP A 70 11.13 7.03 4.24
N THR A 71 10.96 7.43 2.99
CA THR A 71 10.40 6.56 1.93
C THR A 71 11.20 5.27 1.76
N ALA A 72 12.53 5.35 1.75
CA ALA A 72 13.38 4.17 1.61
C ALA A 72 13.18 3.18 2.77
N ALA A 73 13.15 3.69 4.01
CA ALA A 73 12.90 2.85 5.19
C ALA A 73 11.49 2.23 5.17
N LEU A 74 10.46 2.97 4.78
CA LEU A 74 9.09 2.44 4.62
C LEU A 74 9.00 1.37 3.53
N MET A 75 9.73 1.53 2.42
CA MET A 75 9.81 0.52 1.37
C MET A 75 10.45 -0.78 1.87
N VAL A 76 11.51 -0.70 2.68
CA VAL A 76 12.20 -1.87 3.24
C VAL A 76 11.39 -2.50 4.37
N LEU A 77 10.71 -1.69 5.18
CA LEU A 77 9.88 -2.15 6.30
C LEU A 77 8.82 -3.18 5.86
N ALA A 78 8.19 -2.97 4.72
CA ALA A 78 7.11 -3.83 4.25
C ALA A 78 7.54 -5.30 4.01
N PRO A 79 8.55 -5.60 3.17
CA PRO A 79 9.04 -6.98 3.03
C PRO A 79 9.72 -7.49 4.29
N TYR A 80 10.33 -6.63 5.11
CA TYR A 80 10.93 -7.02 6.38
C TYR A 80 9.89 -7.61 7.34
N LEU A 81 8.78 -6.90 7.59
CA LEU A 81 7.68 -7.39 8.43
C LEU A 81 7.02 -8.63 7.82
N ARG A 82 6.85 -8.64 6.49
CA ARG A 82 6.24 -9.78 5.81
C ARG A 82 7.05 -11.06 6.00
N ASN A 83 8.35 -11.02 5.73
CA ASN A 83 9.19 -12.21 5.75
C ASN A 83 9.58 -12.61 7.18
N GLY A 84 9.87 -11.65 8.05
CA GLY A 84 10.31 -11.90 9.41
C GLY A 84 9.21 -12.37 10.36
N TYR A 85 7.96 -11.93 10.15
CA TYR A 85 6.87 -12.24 11.08
C TYR A 85 5.57 -12.69 10.40
N LEU A 86 5.02 -11.86 9.50
CA LEU A 86 3.65 -12.02 9.02
C LEU A 86 3.44 -13.31 8.23
N HIS A 87 4.41 -13.72 7.42
CA HIS A 87 4.30 -14.95 6.62
C HIS A 87 4.10 -16.17 7.52
N SER A 88 4.91 -16.32 8.56
CA SER A 88 4.79 -17.44 9.50
C SER A 88 3.50 -17.36 10.33
N ALA A 89 3.15 -16.16 10.83
CA ALA A 89 1.99 -15.98 11.69
C ALA A 89 0.66 -16.21 10.93
N ILE A 90 0.50 -15.58 9.78
CA ILE A 90 -0.77 -15.52 9.06
C ILE A 90 -0.95 -16.72 8.13
N ARG A 91 0.11 -17.10 7.39
CA ARG A 91 0.01 -18.18 6.41
C ARG A 91 0.29 -19.54 7.00
N GLU A 92 1.46 -19.74 7.64
CA GLU A 92 1.88 -21.07 8.08
C GLU A 92 1.08 -21.56 9.29
N ARG A 93 0.87 -20.70 10.28
CA ARG A 93 0.11 -21.02 11.49
C ARG A 93 -1.35 -20.64 11.39
N GLY A 94 -1.66 -19.48 10.78
CA GLY A 94 -3.01 -18.95 10.64
C GLY A 94 -3.85 -19.60 9.55
N GLY A 95 -3.21 -20.24 8.56
CA GLY A 95 -3.91 -20.96 7.48
C GLY A 95 -4.41 -20.09 6.33
N ALA A 96 -4.10 -18.80 6.31
CA ALA A 96 -4.40 -17.94 5.19
C ALA A 96 -3.64 -18.37 3.92
N TYR A 97 -4.21 -18.14 2.76
CA TYR A 97 -3.51 -18.42 1.50
C TYR A 97 -2.31 -17.47 1.33
N GLY A 98 -2.43 -16.22 1.76
CA GLY A 98 -1.34 -15.29 1.81
C GLY A 98 -1.68 -14.00 2.56
N GLY A 99 -0.63 -13.26 2.91
CA GLY A 99 -0.73 -11.99 3.59
C GLY A 99 0.63 -11.32 3.67
N GLY A 100 0.64 -10.09 4.17
CA GLY A 100 1.86 -9.33 4.32
C GLY A 100 1.64 -7.85 4.56
N ALA A 101 2.67 -7.07 4.27
CA ALA A 101 2.65 -5.61 4.33
C ALA A 101 3.10 -5.00 3.00
N GLY A 102 2.75 -3.74 2.76
CA GLY A 102 3.14 -2.98 1.58
C GLY A 102 3.12 -1.48 1.82
N TYR A 103 4.08 -0.77 1.27
CA TYR A 103 4.08 0.69 1.20
C TYR A 103 3.59 1.16 -0.17
N ASP A 104 2.65 2.09 -0.18
CA ASP A 104 2.09 2.70 -1.39
C ASP A 104 2.34 4.20 -1.36
N ALA A 105 3.38 4.62 -2.08
CA ALA A 105 3.80 6.01 -2.14
C ALA A 105 2.79 6.95 -2.84
N ASN A 106 1.91 6.40 -3.68
CA ASN A 106 0.90 7.20 -4.38
C ASN A 106 -0.32 7.44 -3.50
N ALA A 107 -0.71 6.42 -2.72
CA ALA A 107 -1.79 6.51 -1.75
C ALA A 107 -1.34 7.07 -0.40
N CYS A 108 -0.05 7.34 -0.20
CA CYS A 108 0.53 7.74 1.09
C CYS A 108 0.11 6.78 2.21
N ALA A 109 0.15 5.47 1.92
CA ALA A 109 -0.37 4.45 2.81
C ALA A 109 0.64 3.32 3.04
N PHE A 110 0.78 2.92 4.32
CA PHE A 110 1.39 1.65 4.68
C PHE A 110 0.25 0.67 5.01
N LYS A 111 0.24 -0.47 4.33
CA LYS A 111 -0.86 -1.44 4.34
C LYS A 111 -0.41 -2.76 4.92
N PHE A 112 -1.26 -3.37 5.75
CA PHE A 112 -1.24 -4.79 6.05
C PHE A 112 -2.43 -5.45 5.36
N PHE A 113 -2.28 -6.70 4.94
CA PHE A 113 -3.37 -7.42 4.27
C PHE A 113 -3.23 -8.93 4.43
N SER A 114 -4.38 -9.61 4.37
CA SER A 114 -4.46 -11.05 4.15
C SER A 114 -5.56 -11.37 3.15
N TYR A 115 -5.46 -12.52 2.52
CA TYR A 115 -6.49 -12.98 1.59
C TYR A 115 -6.69 -14.48 1.64
N ARG A 116 -7.94 -14.88 1.40
CA ARG A 116 -8.42 -16.26 1.61
C ARG A 116 -8.02 -16.74 3.01
N ASP A 117 -8.38 -15.96 3.99
CA ASP A 117 -7.97 -16.13 5.38
C ASP A 117 -9.14 -16.76 6.16
N PRO A 118 -8.95 -17.85 6.90
CA PRO A 118 -9.97 -18.40 7.78
C PRO A 118 -10.18 -17.56 9.04
N GLN A 119 -9.24 -16.65 9.36
CA GLN A 119 -9.22 -15.84 10.58
C GLN A 119 -9.44 -14.35 10.26
N CYS A 120 -10.04 -13.62 11.21
CA CYS A 120 -10.23 -12.18 11.11
C CYS A 120 -9.57 -11.47 12.31
N ALA A 121 -10.08 -11.66 13.51
CA ALA A 121 -9.59 -11.00 14.72
C ALA A 121 -8.10 -11.31 14.98
N GLU A 122 -7.73 -12.57 14.87
CA GLU A 122 -6.35 -13.04 15.06
C GLU A 122 -5.41 -12.44 14.04
N THR A 123 -5.88 -12.28 12.79
CA THR A 123 -5.06 -11.68 11.72
C THR A 123 -4.79 -10.21 11.97
N PHE A 124 -5.80 -9.43 12.41
CA PHE A 124 -5.57 -8.05 12.82
C PHE A 124 -4.61 -7.97 14.02
N ALA A 125 -4.75 -8.87 14.99
CA ALA A 125 -3.80 -8.95 16.11
C ALA A 125 -2.37 -9.28 15.64
N HIS A 126 -2.20 -10.09 14.59
CA HIS A 126 -0.90 -10.37 14.00
C HIS A 126 -0.30 -9.16 13.24
N PHE A 127 -1.13 -8.29 12.66
CA PHE A 127 -0.63 -7.04 12.08
C PHE A 127 0.04 -6.19 13.16
N ASP A 128 -0.63 -5.97 14.29
CA ASP A 128 -0.09 -5.22 15.42
C ASP A 128 1.12 -5.92 16.04
N ALA A 129 1.03 -7.23 16.26
CA ALA A 129 2.12 -8.01 16.83
C ALA A 129 3.40 -8.00 15.95
N SER A 130 3.29 -7.79 14.64
CA SER A 130 4.45 -7.65 13.75
C SER A 130 5.23 -6.37 14.02
N ILE A 131 4.54 -5.30 14.38
CA ILE A 131 5.16 -4.02 14.76
C ILE A 131 5.89 -4.18 16.09
N GLU A 132 5.22 -4.80 17.09
CA GLU A 132 5.82 -5.05 18.40
C GLU A 132 7.01 -6.01 18.32
N TRP A 133 6.96 -7.02 17.44
CA TRP A 133 8.07 -7.91 17.15
C TRP A 133 9.30 -7.14 16.66
N LEU A 134 9.14 -6.23 15.69
CA LEU A 134 10.24 -5.40 15.20
C LEU A 134 10.85 -4.53 16.27
N LEU A 135 10.04 -4.00 17.19
CA LEU A 135 10.47 -3.03 18.18
C LEU A 135 11.10 -3.68 19.42
N ASN A 136 10.67 -4.88 19.79
CA ASN A 136 11.01 -5.47 21.08
C ASN A 136 11.86 -6.73 20.99
N GLU A 137 11.85 -7.43 19.85
CA GLU A 137 12.65 -8.65 19.66
C GLU A 137 14.00 -8.32 19.01
N PRO A 138 15.04 -9.14 19.25
CA PRO A 138 16.33 -8.99 18.57
C PRO A 138 16.16 -9.14 17.05
N GLN A 139 16.67 -8.17 16.30
CA GLN A 139 16.65 -8.16 14.85
C GLN A 139 18.03 -8.52 14.29
N THR A 140 18.10 -9.09 13.09
CA THR A 140 19.36 -9.52 12.47
C THR A 140 19.64 -8.75 11.19
N ASP A 141 20.91 -8.49 10.93
CA ASP A 141 21.37 -7.86 9.69
C ASP A 141 21.03 -8.73 8.47
N GLU A 142 21.04 -10.06 8.62
CA GLU A 142 20.71 -11.00 7.56
C GLU A 142 19.27 -10.82 7.05
N GLN A 143 18.30 -10.64 7.96
CA GLN A 143 16.90 -10.36 7.59
C GLN A 143 16.76 -9.01 6.87
N LEU A 144 17.55 -8.02 7.29
CA LEU A 144 17.57 -6.71 6.64
C LEU A 144 18.15 -6.81 5.22
N GLU A 145 19.29 -7.49 5.07
CA GLU A 145 19.91 -7.72 3.77
C GLU A 145 18.97 -8.45 2.81
N GLU A 146 18.25 -9.47 3.27
CA GLU A 146 17.26 -10.19 2.47
C GLU A 146 16.15 -9.26 1.97
N ALA A 147 15.61 -8.41 2.85
CA ALA A 147 14.57 -7.46 2.50
C ALA A 147 15.06 -6.43 1.47
N ILE A 148 16.26 -5.88 1.66
CA ILE A 148 16.91 -4.93 0.73
C ILE A 148 17.16 -5.60 -0.62
N LEU A 149 17.76 -6.79 -0.63
CA LEU A 149 18.07 -7.51 -1.86
C LEU A 149 16.81 -7.85 -2.65
N GLY A 150 15.71 -8.20 -1.97
CA GLY A 150 14.42 -8.44 -2.60
C GLY A 150 13.91 -7.22 -3.36
N ILE A 151 14.02 -6.02 -2.78
CA ILE A 151 13.60 -4.77 -3.43
C ILE A 151 14.53 -4.44 -4.61
N ILE A 152 15.84 -4.47 -4.38
CA ILE A 152 16.83 -4.14 -5.41
C ILE A 152 16.72 -5.10 -6.60
N SER A 153 16.56 -6.39 -6.36
CA SER A 153 16.30 -7.38 -7.41
C SER A 153 15.05 -7.05 -8.23
N GLY A 154 13.98 -6.59 -7.56
CA GLY A 154 12.77 -6.13 -8.24
C GLY A 154 12.97 -4.89 -9.11
N MET A 155 13.80 -3.94 -8.64
CA MET A 155 14.16 -2.73 -9.38
C MET A 155 15.03 -3.03 -10.60
N ASP A 156 15.97 -3.96 -10.45
CA ASP A 156 16.98 -4.31 -11.49
C ASP A 156 16.45 -5.34 -12.49
N LYS A 157 15.29 -5.95 -12.23
CA LYS A 157 14.71 -6.95 -13.13
C LYS A 157 14.37 -6.35 -14.49
N PRO A 158 15.00 -6.85 -15.58
CA PRO A 158 14.70 -6.36 -16.92
C PRO A 158 13.24 -6.65 -17.30
N GLY A 159 12.57 -5.62 -17.83
CA GLY A 159 11.22 -5.73 -18.36
C GLY A 159 11.21 -6.01 -19.86
N SER A 160 10.04 -6.27 -20.42
CA SER A 160 9.86 -6.23 -21.88
C SER A 160 9.99 -4.78 -22.37
N PRO A 161 10.36 -4.53 -23.63
CA PRO A 161 10.44 -3.16 -24.16
C PRO A 161 9.17 -2.35 -23.94
N ALA A 162 7.99 -2.94 -24.14
CA ALA A 162 6.71 -2.32 -23.88
C ALA A 162 6.50 -2.01 -22.38
N GLY A 163 6.87 -2.96 -21.50
CA GLY A 163 6.79 -2.77 -20.05
C GLY A 163 7.72 -1.65 -19.56
N GLU A 164 8.93 -1.56 -20.10
CA GLU A 164 9.86 -0.47 -19.75
C GLU A 164 9.35 0.90 -20.24
N ALA A 165 8.72 0.97 -21.43
CA ALA A 165 8.11 2.19 -21.93
C ALA A 165 6.97 2.67 -21.02
N VAL A 166 6.11 1.75 -20.56
CA VAL A 166 5.01 2.04 -19.63
C VAL A 166 5.56 2.50 -18.27
N LYS A 167 6.55 1.80 -17.72
CA LYS A 167 7.22 2.21 -16.47
C LYS A 167 7.82 3.61 -16.58
N ALA A 168 8.52 3.91 -17.69
CA ALA A 168 9.12 5.21 -17.90
C ALA A 168 8.07 6.33 -18.00
N CYS A 169 6.94 6.06 -18.67
CA CYS A 169 5.83 6.99 -18.76
C CYS A 169 5.26 7.32 -17.37
N PHE A 170 4.93 6.30 -16.56
CA PHE A 170 4.42 6.51 -15.19
C PHE A 170 5.47 7.14 -14.28
N ALA A 171 6.75 6.76 -14.41
CA ALA A 171 7.82 7.38 -13.65
C ALA A 171 7.92 8.89 -13.92
N ASN A 172 7.82 9.30 -15.19
CA ASN A 172 7.81 10.71 -15.56
C ASN A 172 6.55 11.43 -15.08
N LEU A 173 5.39 10.81 -15.20
CA LEU A 173 4.11 11.37 -14.72
C LEU A 173 4.14 11.66 -13.21
N HIS A 174 4.80 10.79 -12.45
CA HIS A 174 4.96 10.93 -11.00
C HIS A 174 6.25 11.64 -10.58
N HIS A 175 6.97 12.28 -11.50
CA HIS A 175 8.26 12.94 -11.25
C HIS A 175 9.34 12.01 -10.64
N ARG A 176 9.27 10.70 -10.91
CA ARG A 176 10.17 9.65 -10.42
C ARG A 176 11.09 9.11 -11.52
N GLY A 177 11.68 10.04 -12.29
CA GLY A 177 12.63 9.72 -13.36
C GLY A 177 13.90 9.04 -12.86
N VAL A 178 14.86 8.86 -13.77
CA VAL A 178 16.10 8.08 -13.51
C VAL A 178 16.89 8.60 -12.31
N ASP A 179 16.97 9.91 -12.11
CA ASP A 179 17.72 10.49 -10.98
C ASP A 179 17.04 10.20 -9.63
N TRP A 180 15.71 10.26 -9.59
CA TRP A 180 14.95 9.84 -8.39
C TRP A 180 15.20 8.35 -8.10
N GLN A 181 15.14 7.48 -9.12
CA GLN A 181 15.39 6.04 -8.98
C GLN A 181 16.78 5.74 -8.46
N ARG A 182 17.82 6.44 -8.96
CA ARG A 182 19.21 6.31 -8.48
C ARG A 182 19.35 6.73 -7.02
N LYS A 183 18.77 7.87 -6.65
CA LYS A 183 18.76 8.34 -5.26
C LYS A 183 18.04 7.36 -4.34
N MET A 184 16.86 6.88 -4.75
CA MET A 184 16.06 5.92 -3.97
C MET A 184 16.80 4.60 -3.80
N ARG A 185 17.45 4.08 -4.87
CA ARG A 185 18.29 2.88 -4.79
C ARG A 185 19.42 3.04 -3.77
N ALA A 186 20.13 4.16 -3.79
CA ALA A 186 21.18 4.44 -2.82
C ALA A 186 20.63 4.54 -1.39
N ALA A 187 19.48 5.19 -1.20
CA ALA A 187 18.83 5.30 0.09
C ALA A 187 18.36 3.93 0.63
N ILE A 188 17.79 3.07 -0.22
CA ILE A 188 17.40 1.70 0.16
C ILE A 188 18.61 0.87 0.64
N LEU A 189 19.73 0.96 -0.07
CA LEU A 189 20.97 0.25 0.30
C LEU A 189 21.60 0.75 1.60
N ALA A 190 21.24 1.94 2.05
CA ALA A 190 21.76 2.54 3.28
C ALA A 190 20.81 2.39 4.49
N VAL A 191 19.63 1.76 4.32
CA VAL A 191 18.67 1.54 5.40
C VAL A 191 19.25 0.63 6.46
N THR A 192 19.05 0.99 7.73
CA THR A 192 19.44 0.18 8.90
C THR A 192 18.22 -0.34 9.66
N VAL A 193 18.43 -1.28 10.59
CA VAL A 193 17.37 -1.78 11.48
C VAL A 193 16.81 -0.65 12.34
N GLU A 194 17.65 0.26 12.79
CA GLU A 194 17.24 1.43 13.58
C GLU A 194 16.32 2.36 12.78
N ASP A 195 16.56 2.51 11.47
CA ASP A 195 15.65 3.24 10.59
C ASP A 195 14.29 2.56 10.50
N LEU A 196 14.23 1.23 10.37
CA LEU A 196 12.98 0.47 10.37
C LEU A 196 12.22 0.64 11.67
N GLN A 197 12.91 0.52 12.81
CA GLN A 197 12.31 0.71 14.13
C GLN A 197 11.80 2.15 14.32
N ARG A 198 12.57 3.13 13.87
CA ARG A 198 12.20 4.55 13.95
C ARG A 198 10.92 4.84 13.15
N VAL A 199 10.84 4.43 11.89
CA VAL A 199 9.64 4.66 11.07
C VAL A 199 8.45 3.84 11.54
N ALA A 200 8.64 2.63 12.05
CA ALA A 200 7.57 1.83 12.63
C ALA A 200 6.98 2.51 13.88
N LYS A 201 7.83 3.04 14.77
CA LYS A 201 7.41 3.84 15.92
C LYS A 201 6.66 5.10 15.53
N GLN A 202 7.18 5.82 14.54
CA GLN A 202 6.65 7.13 14.14
C GLN A 202 5.30 7.03 13.42
N TYR A 203 5.14 6.03 12.55
CA TYR A 203 4.01 5.97 11.62
C TYR A 203 3.03 4.83 11.89
N LEU A 204 3.40 3.81 12.65
CA LEU A 204 2.55 2.63 12.85
C LEU A 204 2.18 2.41 14.31
N GLN A 205 3.16 2.40 15.24
CA GLN A 205 2.91 2.06 16.64
C GLN A 205 1.96 3.06 17.30
N GLY A 206 0.77 2.60 17.71
CA GLY A 206 -0.24 3.44 18.37
C GLY A 206 -0.87 4.51 17.50
N GLN A 207 -0.59 4.51 16.19
CA GLN A 207 -1.17 5.49 15.27
C GLN A 207 -2.59 5.12 14.85
N LYS A 208 -3.40 6.15 14.57
CA LYS A 208 -4.74 5.94 13.99
C LYS A 208 -4.58 5.27 12.62
N HIS A 209 -5.32 4.21 12.41
CA HIS A 209 -5.38 3.49 11.15
C HIS A 209 -6.82 3.11 10.82
N VAL A 210 -7.04 2.65 9.62
CA VAL A 210 -8.35 2.23 9.13
C VAL A 210 -8.29 0.75 8.80
N ARG A 211 -9.34 0.02 9.17
CA ARG A 211 -9.47 -1.40 8.87
C ARG A 211 -10.59 -1.64 7.87
N ALA A 212 -10.40 -2.61 6.99
CA ALA A 212 -11.39 -3.06 6.05
C ALA A 212 -11.41 -4.59 5.99
N VAL A 213 -12.59 -5.17 5.87
CA VAL A 213 -12.73 -6.62 5.73
C VAL A 213 -13.82 -6.98 4.71
N LEU A 214 -13.52 -7.97 3.84
CA LEU A 214 -14.53 -8.72 3.15
C LEU A 214 -14.81 -9.98 3.97
N ALA A 215 -16.06 -10.17 4.38
CA ALA A 215 -16.44 -11.25 5.29
C ALA A 215 -17.61 -12.09 4.74
N PRO A 216 -17.72 -13.37 5.13
CA PRO A 216 -18.87 -14.19 4.83
C PRO A 216 -20.17 -13.61 5.40
N TYR A 217 -21.32 -13.83 4.73
CA TYR A 217 -22.62 -13.37 5.19
C TYR A 217 -22.99 -13.86 6.59
N ASP A 218 -22.59 -15.08 6.96
CA ASP A 218 -22.85 -15.70 8.27
C ASP A 218 -21.98 -15.16 9.40
N LYS A 219 -21.03 -14.26 9.09
CA LYS A 219 -20.09 -13.66 10.04
C LYS A 219 -20.43 -12.21 10.40
N GLU A 220 -21.62 -11.74 10.08
CA GLU A 220 -22.05 -10.36 10.33
C GLU A 220 -21.89 -9.94 11.80
N GLU A 221 -22.36 -10.76 12.74
CA GLU A 221 -22.25 -10.43 14.17
C GLU A 221 -20.79 -10.42 14.65
N ALA A 222 -19.99 -11.37 14.19
CA ALA A 222 -18.56 -11.43 14.56
C ALA A 222 -17.78 -10.18 14.13
N VAL A 223 -18.03 -9.64 12.93
CA VAL A 223 -17.36 -8.42 12.48
C VAL A 223 -17.90 -7.17 13.19
N LYS A 224 -19.18 -7.14 13.58
CA LYS A 224 -19.73 -6.07 14.41
C LYS A 224 -19.11 -6.03 15.80
N GLU A 225 -18.90 -7.19 16.43
CA GLU A 225 -18.23 -7.31 17.73
C GLU A 225 -16.79 -6.79 17.68
N LEU A 226 -16.14 -6.86 16.51
CA LEU A 226 -14.81 -6.29 16.27
C LEU A 226 -14.83 -4.77 16.01
N GLY A 227 -16.02 -4.15 16.02
CA GLY A 227 -16.19 -2.71 15.85
C GLY A 227 -16.33 -2.24 14.40
N PHE A 228 -16.56 -3.14 13.44
CA PHE A 228 -16.75 -2.75 12.04
C PHE A 228 -18.18 -2.28 11.75
N ASN A 229 -18.31 -1.23 10.96
CA ASN A 229 -19.56 -0.85 10.32
C ASN A 229 -19.82 -1.77 9.12
N VAL A 230 -20.99 -2.40 9.11
CA VAL A 230 -21.31 -3.46 8.15
C VAL A 230 -22.05 -2.92 6.94
N CYS A 231 -21.51 -3.19 5.74
CA CYS A 231 -22.16 -2.93 4.46
C CYS A 231 -22.52 -4.26 3.78
N LYS A 232 -23.75 -4.36 3.25
CA LYS A 232 -24.19 -5.50 2.46
C LYS A 232 -24.16 -5.16 0.98
N ILE A 233 -23.40 -5.91 0.20
CA ILE A 233 -23.47 -5.80 -1.25
C ILE A 233 -24.72 -6.55 -1.68
N LYS A 234 -25.70 -5.82 -2.22
CA LYS A 234 -26.87 -6.45 -2.83
C LYS A 234 -26.42 -7.19 -4.08
N SER A 235 -26.66 -8.51 -4.09
CA SER A 235 -26.50 -9.38 -5.27
C SER A 235 -27.52 -9.04 -6.34
#